data_ad34c105225ffb10b72b1e6185a075b0
#
_entry.id   ad34c105225ffb10b72b1e6185a075b0
#
_cell.length_a   1.000
_cell.length_b   1.000
_cell.length_c   1.000
_cell.angle_alpha   90.00
_cell.angle_beta   90.00
_cell.angle_gamma   90.00
#
_symmetry.space_group_name_H-M   'P 1'
#
loop_
_entity.id
_entity.type
_entity.pdbx_description
1 polymer ?
#
loop_
_entity_poly.entity_id
_entity_poly.type
_entity_poly.pdbx_seq_one_letter_code
_entity_poly.pdbx_strand_id
1 'polypeptide(L)'
;MRSRLRLLLPLVLLVALPLNFPAPGTAQPPTAAPAQPPPADEPQKTVLFAAGQEGYHTFRIPSLLATPQGTLLAFCEGRKKGSGDSGDIDLVYKRSTDGGKTWGPLQVLWDEGANTCGNPCPVVERQSGTIWLLMTHNLGSDTEAAIVSGKSRGSRTVWITSSRDDGRTWSPPREITAAVKKPEWSWYATGPGVGIQLRSGRLLIPCDHKAEGGKTRRSHVIYSDDGGKTWHLGGSTGPDCNECQAVELSDGTILLNIRTYRPQHFRRLIARSSDGGKTFSEPVEDPALVDPVCQASLLRLSERGDELLFSNPASTRRQRLTVRLSPDGGKTWPHARLLHEGPAAYSCLALLPDGTCACLYEAGTQHPYQTLTFARFSRRWLTQP
;
A
#
# COMPACT_ATOMS: atom_id res chain seq x y z
N MET A 1 -78.22 -54.97 -45.24
CA MET A 1 -78.96 -53.88 -45.91
C MET A 1 -78.33 -52.57 -45.52
N ARG A 2 -78.09 -51.76 -46.48
CA ARG A 2 -77.69 -50.37 -46.55
C ARG A 2 -76.31 -50.11 -47.23
N SER A 3 -76.51 -49.52 -48.34
CA SER A 3 -75.72 -49.22 -49.48
C SER A 3 -74.53 -48.28 -49.19
N ARG A 4 -73.43 -48.53 -49.87
CA ARG A 4 -72.27 -47.63 -49.88
C ARG A 4 -72.40 -46.73 -51.13
N LEU A 5 -72.35 -45.39 -50.91
CA LEU A 5 -72.26 -44.41 -51.96
C LEU A 5 -70.81 -43.95 -51.96
N ARG A 6 -70.13 -44.16 -53.10
CA ARG A 6 -68.76 -43.65 -53.37
C ARG A 6 -68.86 -42.29 -54.10
N LEU A 7 -68.37 -41.24 -53.46
CA LEU A 7 -68.16 -39.97 -54.13
C LEU A 7 -66.70 -39.90 -54.63
N LEU A 8 -66.50 -39.70 -55.96
CA LEU A 8 -65.27 -39.44 -56.61
C LEU A 8 -65.04 -37.89 -56.58
N LEU A 9 -63.95 -37.43 -55.97
CA LEU A 9 -63.47 -36.06 -56.11
C LEU A 9 -62.30 -36.05 -57.08
N PRO A 10 -62.15 -35.02 -57.96
CA PRO A 10 -61.06 -34.88 -58.89
C PRO A 10 -59.78 -34.39 -58.18
N LEU A 11 -58.67 -34.99 -58.57
CA LEU A 11 -57.31 -34.64 -58.16
C LEU A 11 -56.84 -33.37 -58.84
N VAL A 12 -56.69 -32.26 -58.13
CA VAL A 12 -56.07 -31.03 -58.63
C VAL A 12 -54.59 -31.12 -58.32
N LEU A 13 -53.75 -31.19 -59.38
CA LEU A 13 -52.29 -31.20 -59.28
C LEU A 13 -51.80 -29.73 -59.05
N LEU A 14 -51.42 -29.35 -57.88
CA LEU A 14 -50.75 -28.08 -57.62
C LEU A 14 -49.24 -28.25 -57.86
N VAL A 15 -48.73 -27.58 -58.88
CA VAL A 15 -47.29 -27.45 -59.13
C VAL A 15 -46.76 -26.37 -58.18
N ALA A 16 -45.99 -26.77 -57.15
CA ALA A 16 -45.30 -25.82 -56.27
C ALA A 16 -43.97 -25.43 -56.90
N LEU A 17 -43.84 -24.15 -57.21
CA LEU A 17 -42.57 -23.53 -57.56
C LEU A 17 -41.74 -23.27 -56.28
N PRO A 18 -40.43 -23.56 -56.21
CA PRO A 18 -39.64 -23.29 -55.04
C PRO A 18 -39.36 -21.77 -54.90
N LEU A 19 -39.88 -21.16 -53.89
CA LEU A 19 -39.46 -19.80 -53.44
C LEU A 19 -38.11 -19.90 -52.76
N ASN A 20 -37.06 -19.44 -53.41
CA ASN A 20 -35.73 -19.26 -52.83
C ASN A 20 -35.74 -18.02 -51.91
N PHE A 21 -35.85 -18.23 -50.60
CA PHE A 21 -35.53 -17.18 -49.64
C PHE A 21 -34.02 -17.17 -49.38
N PRO A 22 -33.35 -15.98 -49.45
CA PRO A 22 -31.96 -15.89 -49.02
C PRO A 22 -31.89 -16.15 -47.53
N ALA A 23 -30.92 -16.96 -47.10
CA ALA A 23 -30.65 -17.24 -45.68
C ALA A 23 -30.33 -15.93 -44.96
N PRO A 24 -30.81 -15.73 -43.69
CA PRO A 24 -30.45 -14.57 -42.90
C PRO A 24 -28.94 -14.58 -42.68
N GLY A 25 -28.28 -13.52 -43.18
CA GLY A 25 -26.87 -13.30 -42.93
C GLY A 25 -26.64 -13.23 -41.42
N THR A 26 -25.76 -14.09 -40.90
CA THR A 26 -25.25 -13.99 -39.52
C THR A 26 -24.48 -12.68 -39.40
N ALA A 27 -25.11 -11.67 -38.81
CA ALA A 27 -24.43 -10.44 -38.41
C ALA A 27 -23.33 -10.82 -37.42
N GLN A 28 -22.07 -10.67 -37.82
CA GLN A 28 -20.93 -10.79 -36.93
C GLN A 28 -21.06 -9.70 -35.85
N PRO A 29 -20.91 -10.02 -34.54
CA PRO A 29 -20.92 -8.99 -33.51
C PRO A 29 -19.84 -7.97 -33.83
N PRO A 30 -20.07 -6.67 -33.55
CA PRO A 30 -19.08 -5.65 -33.80
C PRO A 30 -17.82 -5.98 -33.01
N THR A 31 -16.69 -6.18 -33.72
CA THR A 31 -15.37 -6.25 -33.08
C THR A 31 -15.16 -4.96 -32.27
N ALA A 32 -15.04 -5.10 -30.96
CA ALA A 32 -14.71 -3.97 -30.11
C ALA A 32 -13.43 -3.31 -30.66
N ALA A 33 -13.50 -2.02 -30.95
CA ALA A 33 -12.33 -1.26 -31.37
C ALA A 33 -11.24 -1.45 -30.29
N PRO A 34 -9.96 -1.62 -30.67
CA PRO A 34 -8.87 -1.70 -29.72
C PRO A 34 -8.92 -0.43 -28.83
N ALA A 35 -8.90 -0.64 -27.53
CA ALA A 35 -8.90 0.46 -26.57
C ALA A 35 -7.75 1.42 -26.94
N GLN A 36 -8.06 2.68 -27.14
CA GLN A 36 -7.04 3.70 -27.39
C GLN A 36 -6.08 3.72 -26.20
N PRO A 37 -4.75 3.77 -26.44
CA PRO A 37 -3.80 3.94 -25.35
C PRO A 37 -4.19 5.21 -24.56
N PRO A 38 -4.10 5.18 -23.23
CA PRO A 38 -4.44 6.34 -22.41
C PRO A 38 -3.63 7.57 -22.86
N PRO A 39 -4.16 8.79 -22.72
CA PRO A 39 -3.41 10.01 -23.00
C PRO A 39 -2.05 9.96 -22.34
N ALA A 40 -1.00 10.49 -22.98
CA ALA A 40 0.40 10.35 -22.56
C ALA A 40 0.68 10.81 -21.11
N ASP A 41 -0.24 11.55 -20.50
CA ASP A 41 -0.12 12.07 -19.13
C ASP A 41 -1.00 11.35 -18.10
N GLU A 42 -1.86 10.38 -18.49
CA GLU A 42 -2.69 9.65 -17.52
C GLU A 42 -1.90 8.54 -16.78
N PRO A 43 -2.22 8.29 -15.48
CA PRO A 43 -1.55 7.26 -14.71
C PRO A 43 -1.70 5.87 -15.32
N GLN A 44 -0.58 5.19 -15.54
CA GLN A 44 -0.58 3.78 -15.93
C GLN A 44 -0.81 2.93 -14.69
N LYS A 45 -1.85 2.08 -14.71
CA LYS A 45 -2.26 1.27 -13.55
C LYS A 45 -2.17 -0.21 -13.87
N THR A 46 -1.66 -0.98 -12.91
CA THR A 46 -1.53 -2.45 -13.00
C THR A 46 -1.94 -3.05 -11.66
N VAL A 47 -2.86 -4.02 -11.67
CA VAL A 47 -3.16 -4.82 -10.48
C VAL A 47 -2.00 -5.76 -10.24
N LEU A 48 -1.30 -5.61 -9.11
CA LEU A 48 -0.18 -6.48 -8.74
C LEU A 48 -0.60 -7.68 -7.90
N PHE A 49 -1.53 -7.47 -6.97
CA PHE A 49 -2.05 -8.51 -6.11
C PHE A 49 -3.56 -8.41 -6.09
N ALA A 50 -4.24 -9.52 -6.29
CA ALA A 50 -5.70 -9.59 -6.28
C ALA A 50 -6.19 -10.59 -5.21
N ALA A 51 -7.19 -10.21 -4.44
CA ALA A 51 -7.81 -11.07 -3.44
C ALA A 51 -8.27 -12.39 -4.06
N GLY A 52 -8.06 -13.51 -3.35
CA GLY A 52 -8.38 -14.86 -3.83
C GLY A 52 -7.39 -15.44 -4.84
N GLN A 53 -6.28 -14.77 -5.14
CA GLN A 53 -5.27 -15.24 -6.08
C GLN A 53 -3.98 -15.68 -5.35
N GLU A 54 -3.13 -16.42 -6.05
CA GLU A 54 -1.77 -16.80 -5.62
C GLU A 54 -1.73 -17.45 -4.22
N GLY A 55 -2.83 -18.11 -3.79
CA GLY A 55 -2.93 -18.83 -2.51
C GLY A 55 -3.34 -17.98 -1.31
N TYR A 56 -3.69 -16.71 -1.50
CA TYR A 56 -4.07 -15.79 -0.44
C TYR A 56 -5.50 -15.28 -0.60
N HIS A 57 -6.23 -15.24 0.54
CA HIS A 57 -7.57 -14.67 0.59
C HIS A 57 -7.54 -13.14 0.34
N THR A 58 -6.56 -12.45 0.92
CA THR A 58 -6.48 -10.97 0.83
C THR A 58 -5.02 -10.53 0.87
N PHE A 59 -4.69 -9.47 0.13
CA PHE A 59 -3.41 -8.78 0.23
C PHE A 59 -3.62 -7.40 0.85
N ARG A 60 -2.80 -7.06 1.85
CA ARG A 60 -2.91 -5.78 2.57
C ARG A 60 -1.55 -5.18 2.91
N ILE A 61 -1.57 -3.95 3.41
CA ILE A 61 -0.41 -3.24 3.96
C ILE A 61 0.68 -3.05 2.89
N PRO A 62 0.39 -2.26 1.85
CA PRO A 62 1.33 -2.02 0.75
C PRO A 62 2.56 -1.25 1.22
N SER A 63 3.72 -1.70 0.78
CA SER A 63 4.98 -0.95 0.85
C SER A 63 5.68 -1.02 -0.51
N LEU A 64 6.17 0.10 -1.00
CA LEU A 64 6.80 0.23 -2.31
C LEU A 64 8.16 0.90 -2.16
N LEU A 65 9.21 0.19 -2.49
CA LEU A 65 10.59 0.69 -2.46
C LEU A 65 11.13 0.81 -3.88
N ALA A 66 11.70 1.97 -4.23
CA ALA A 66 12.55 2.14 -5.41
C ALA A 66 14.02 2.12 -4.95
N THR A 67 14.83 1.26 -5.57
CA THR A 67 16.26 1.20 -5.28
C THR A 67 17.04 2.19 -6.15
N PRO A 68 18.27 2.55 -5.77
CA PRO A 68 19.14 3.40 -6.62
C PRO A 68 19.41 2.82 -8.02
N GLN A 69 19.30 1.50 -8.18
CA GLN A 69 19.42 0.80 -9.46
C GLN A 69 18.16 0.87 -10.33
N GLY A 70 17.08 1.46 -9.81
CA GLY A 70 15.80 1.56 -10.50
C GLY A 70 14.89 0.34 -10.36
N THR A 71 15.28 -0.63 -9.53
CA THR A 71 14.40 -1.75 -9.18
C THR A 71 13.28 -1.27 -8.27
N LEU A 72 12.06 -1.74 -8.54
CA LEU A 72 10.92 -1.58 -7.66
C LEU A 72 10.66 -2.90 -6.92
N LEU A 73 10.47 -2.79 -5.61
CA LEU A 73 10.03 -3.86 -4.74
C LEU A 73 8.68 -3.50 -4.13
N ALA A 74 7.66 -4.28 -4.46
CA ALA A 74 6.30 -4.13 -3.93
C ALA A 74 6.05 -5.20 -2.88
N PHE A 75 6.07 -4.81 -1.60
CA PHE A 75 5.82 -5.70 -0.46
C PHE A 75 4.38 -5.58 0.01
N CYS A 76 3.85 -6.64 0.60
CA CYS A 76 2.59 -6.63 1.32
C CYS A 76 2.45 -7.85 2.24
N GLU A 77 1.38 -7.85 3.04
CA GLU A 77 0.91 -9.01 3.77
C GLU A 77 0.03 -9.87 2.87
N GLY A 78 0.39 -11.14 2.70
CA GLY A 78 -0.44 -12.19 2.10
C GLY A 78 -1.22 -12.90 3.21
N ARG A 79 -2.51 -12.63 3.33
CA ARG A 79 -3.40 -13.14 4.38
C ARG A 79 -4.15 -14.37 3.88
N LYS A 80 -3.89 -15.55 4.44
CA LYS A 80 -4.39 -16.83 3.90
C LYS A 80 -5.88 -17.07 4.15
N LYS A 81 -6.43 -16.62 5.29
CA LYS A 81 -7.79 -17.02 5.71
C LYS A 81 -8.83 -15.90 5.78
N GLY A 82 -8.45 -14.66 5.58
CA GLY A 82 -9.36 -13.51 5.69
C GLY A 82 -8.64 -12.18 5.59
N SER A 83 -9.34 -11.09 5.89
CA SER A 83 -8.78 -9.73 5.88
C SER A 83 -8.33 -9.21 7.26
N GLY A 84 -8.45 -10.03 8.32
CA GLY A 84 -8.08 -9.68 9.70
C GLY A 84 -6.59 -9.47 9.89
N ASP A 85 -6.20 -8.72 10.92
CA ASP A 85 -4.81 -8.30 11.19
C ASP A 85 -4.02 -9.32 12.03
N SER A 86 -4.55 -10.53 12.22
CA SER A 86 -3.90 -11.66 12.88
C SER A 86 -4.35 -12.97 12.24
N GLY A 87 -3.51 -14.01 12.34
CA GLY A 87 -3.72 -15.31 11.73
C GLY A 87 -2.49 -15.76 10.93
N ASP A 88 -2.72 -16.65 10.00
CA ASP A 88 -1.75 -17.14 9.03
C ASP A 88 -1.53 -16.04 7.97
N ILE A 89 -0.49 -15.25 8.16
CA ILE A 89 -0.14 -14.08 7.35
C ILE A 89 1.34 -14.14 7.01
N ASP A 90 1.64 -14.22 5.71
CA ASP A 90 2.99 -14.19 5.19
C ASP A 90 3.38 -12.77 4.75
N LEU A 91 4.66 -12.46 4.82
CA LEU A 91 5.22 -11.31 4.16
C LEU A 91 5.65 -11.71 2.74
N VAL A 92 5.06 -11.05 1.75
CA VAL A 92 5.29 -11.39 0.33
C VAL A 92 5.70 -10.16 -0.46
N TYR A 93 6.34 -10.37 -1.64
CA TYR A 93 6.72 -9.27 -2.51
C TYR A 93 6.75 -9.68 -3.98
N LYS A 94 6.69 -8.67 -4.85
CA LYS A 94 6.99 -8.75 -6.29
C LYS A 94 8.08 -7.75 -6.64
N ARG A 95 8.86 -8.06 -7.67
CA ARG A 95 10.01 -7.28 -8.12
C ARG A 95 9.86 -6.86 -9.59
N SER A 96 10.22 -5.61 -9.91
CA SER A 96 10.29 -5.07 -11.28
C SER A 96 11.65 -4.40 -11.51
N THR A 97 12.23 -4.60 -12.69
CA THR A 97 13.51 -3.98 -13.10
C THR A 97 13.38 -3.04 -14.29
N ASP A 98 12.15 -2.74 -14.69
CA ASP A 98 11.85 -1.93 -15.87
C ASP A 98 10.94 -0.72 -15.53
N GLY A 99 11.02 -0.26 -14.27
CA GLY A 99 10.24 0.86 -13.76
C GLY A 99 8.75 0.54 -13.58
N GLY A 100 8.41 -0.72 -13.29
CA GLY A 100 7.05 -1.15 -13.02
C GLY A 100 6.22 -1.46 -14.28
N LYS A 101 6.84 -1.59 -15.44
CA LYS A 101 6.16 -2.00 -16.68
C LYS A 101 5.79 -3.48 -16.63
N THR A 102 6.74 -4.31 -16.16
CA THR A 102 6.51 -5.73 -15.89
C THR A 102 6.95 -6.10 -14.48
N TRP A 103 6.36 -7.16 -13.95
CA TRP A 103 6.62 -7.64 -12.59
C TRP A 103 6.88 -9.14 -12.58
N GLY A 104 7.86 -9.55 -11.79
CA GLY A 104 8.15 -10.95 -11.54
C GLY A 104 7.03 -11.64 -10.74
N PRO A 105 7.13 -12.97 -10.57
CA PRO A 105 6.17 -13.73 -9.78
C PRO A 105 6.19 -13.29 -8.31
N LEU A 106 5.11 -13.61 -7.59
CA LEU A 106 5.05 -13.46 -6.14
C LEU A 106 6.13 -14.32 -5.48
N GLN A 107 6.85 -13.73 -4.54
CA GLN A 107 7.82 -14.38 -3.70
C GLN A 107 7.42 -14.28 -2.23
N VAL A 108 7.52 -15.38 -1.49
CA VAL A 108 7.34 -15.39 -0.04
C VAL A 108 8.67 -15.00 0.59
N LEU A 109 8.68 -13.92 1.35
CA LEU A 109 9.85 -13.43 2.05
C LEU A 109 9.97 -14.06 3.44
N TRP A 110 8.85 -14.14 4.15
CA TRP A 110 8.78 -14.72 5.49
C TRP A 110 7.43 -15.36 5.74
N ASP A 111 7.44 -16.64 6.07
CA ASP A 111 6.31 -17.49 6.46
C ASP A 111 6.66 -18.17 7.79
N GLU A 112 5.83 -17.98 8.80
CA GLU A 112 5.92 -18.62 10.13
C GLU A 112 4.69 -19.50 10.40
N GLY A 113 4.17 -20.13 9.35
CA GLY A 113 3.02 -21.01 9.38
C GLY A 113 1.76 -20.30 9.85
N ALA A 114 1.18 -20.71 10.98
CA ALA A 114 -0.07 -20.11 11.46
C ALA A 114 0.09 -18.71 12.09
N ASN A 115 1.30 -18.17 12.11
CA ASN A 115 1.62 -16.88 12.76
C ASN A 115 1.50 -15.69 11.81
N THR A 116 1.60 -14.49 12.37
CA THR A 116 1.50 -13.24 11.64
C THR A 116 2.88 -12.65 11.40
N CYS A 117 3.27 -12.55 10.13
CA CYS A 117 4.43 -11.81 9.64
C CYS A 117 3.92 -10.58 8.88
N GLY A 118 4.16 -9.37 9.37
CA GLY A 118 3.50 -8.21 8.79
C GLY A 118 4.23 -6.88 8.94
N ASN A 119 3.54 -5.82 8.55
CA ASN A 119 3.98 -4.43 8.60
C ASN A 119 5.36 -4.20 7.93
N PRO A 120 5.52 -4.51 6.63
CA PRO A 120 6.78 -4.29 5.94
C PRO A 120 7.13 -2.79 5.90
N CYS A 121 8.36 -2.46 6.31
CA CYS A 121 8.90 -1.10 6.25
C CYS A 121 10.35 -1.12 5.81
N PRO A 122 10.63 -1.14 4.49
CA PRO A 122 11.97 -1.17 3.95
C PRO A 122 12.64 0.21 3.98
N VAL A 123 13.98 0.20 4.02
CA VAL A 123 14.83 1.37 3.79
C VAL A 123 16.11 0.94 3.07
N VAL A 124 16.60 1.77 2.15
CA VAL A 124 17.90 1.54 1.50
C VAL A 124 18.99 2.33 2.21
N GLU A 125 20.08 1.65 2.57
CA GLU A 125 21.33 2.31 2.93
C GLU A 125 22.07 2.67 1.63
N ARG A 126 22.20 3.98 1.36
CA ARG A 126 22.62 4.49 0.04
C ARG A 126 24.07 4.18 -0.33
N GLN A 127 24.98 4.07 0.65
CA GLN A 127 26.40 3.86 0.39
C GLN A 127 26.67 2.43 -0.07
N SER A 128 26.09 1.44 0.60
CA SER A 128 26.27 0.01 0.29
C SER A 128 25.21 -0.55 -0.67
N GLY A 129 24.08 0.14 -0.85
CA GLY A 129 22.92 -0.37 -1.56
C GLY A 129 22.16 -1.45 -0.76
N THR A 130 22.51 -1.68 0.49
CA THR A 130 21.83 -2.68 1.32
C THR A 130 20.39 -2.25 1.59
N ILE A 131 19.45 -3.12 1.29
CA ILE A 131 18.04 -2.93 1.64
C ILE A 131 17.82 -3.58 2.99
N TRP A 132 17.40 -2.82 3.97
CA TRP A 132 16.91 -3.30 5.24
C TRP A 132 15.39 -3.34 5.22
N LEU A 133 14.79 -4.45 5.67
CA LEU A 133 13.34 -4.57 5.80
C LEU A 133 13.02 -4.86 7.26
N LEU A 134 12.36 -3.89 7.89
CA LEU A 134 11.82 -4.04 9.23
C LEU A 134 10.38 -4.51 9.14
N MET A 135 9.97 -5.33 10.10
CA MET A 135 8.69 -6.03 10.10
C MET A 135 8.29 -6.45 11.51
N THR A 136 7.07 -6.88 11.69
CA THR A 136 6.54 -7.30 12.98
C THR A 136 6.04 -8.74 12.93
N HIS A 137 6.02 -9.39 14.10
CA HIS A 137 5.53 -10.75 14.26
C HIS A 137 4.72 -10.89 15.54
N ASN A 138 3.69 -11.72 15.50
CA ASN A 138 2.98 -12.23 16.67
C ASN A 138 2.39 -13.62 16.38
N LEU A 139 2.03 -14.36 17.42
CA LEU A 139 1.28 -15.61 17.24
C LEU A 139 -0.04 -15.31 16.53
N GLY A 140 -0.39 -16.10 15.53
CA GLY A 140 -1.61 -15.89 14.75
C GLY A 140 -2.90 -16.03 15.56
N SER A 141 -2.84 -16.74 16.69
CA SER A 141 -3.94 -16.81 17.67
C SER A 141 -4.15 -15.52 18.46
N ASP A 142 -3.13 -14.64 18.49
CA ASP A 142 -3.11 -13.45 19.32
C ASP A 142 -3.59 -12.23 18.52
N THR A 143 -4.86 -11.87 18.71
CA THR A 143 -5.42 -10.65 18.10
C THR A 143 -4.84 -9.40 18.73
N GLU A 144 -4.91 -8.26 18.02
CA GLU A 144 -4.52 -6.97 18.59
C GLU A 144 -5.22 -6.69 19.92
N ALA A 145 -6.51 -6.95 20.03
CA ALA A 145 -7.27 -6.76 21.24
C ALA A 145 -6.75 -7.63 22.41
N ALA A 146 -6.37 -8.88 22.14
CA ALA A 146 -5.78 -9.76 23.12
C ALA A 146 -4.40 -9.27 23.58
N ILE A 147 -3.52 -8.86 22.66
CA ILE A 147 -2.20 -8.31 22.95
C ILE A 147 -2.31 -7.03 23.77
N VAL A 148 -3.17 -6.11 23.36
CA VAL A 148 -3.37 -4.81 24.02
C VAL A 148 -3.93 -4.98 25.44
N SER A 149 -4.85 -5.93 25.63
CA SER A 149 -5.46 -6.20 26.95
C SER A 149 -4.60 -7.10 27.88
N GLY A 150 -3.44 -7.58 27.40
CA GLY A 150 -2.58 -8.49 28.15
C GLY A 150 -3.14 -9.91 28.30
N LYS A 151 -4.09 -10.33 27.44
CA LYS A 151 -4.70 -11.66 27.41
C LYS A 151 -4.09 -12.59 26.35
N SER A 152 -3.12 -12.11 25.59
CA SER A 152 -2.39 -12.89 24.60
C SER A 152 -1.34 -13.79 25.22
N ARG A 153 -0.88 -14.79 24.45
CA ARG A 153 0.25 -15.64 24.86
C ARG A 153 1.60 -14.93 24.72
N GLY A 154 1.70 -14.02 23.74
CA GLY A 154 2.90 -13.26 23.45
C GLY A 154 2.62 -11.80 23.19
N SER A 155 3.68 -11.03 23.03
CA SER A 155 3.63 -9.63 22.60
C SER A 155 3.87 -9.56 21.09
N ARG A 156 3.58 -8.43 20.47
CA ARG A 156 4.02 -8.17 19.09
C ARG A 156 5.50 -7.81 19.10
N THR A 157 6.31 -8.54 18.34
CA THR A 157 7.76 -8.43 18.29
C THR A 157 8.23 -7.74 17.01
N VAL A 158 9.46 -7.23 17.01
CA VAL A 158 10.07 -6.48 15.90
C VAL A 158 11.22 -7.27 15.33
N TRP A 159 11.20 -7.43 14.01
CA TRP A 159 12.15 -8.26 13.27
C TRP A 159 12.77 -7.47 12.12
N ILE A 160 13.91 -7.94 11.64
CA ILE A 160 14.64 -7.32 10.53
C ILE A 160 15.28 -8.38 9.65
N THR A 161 15.28 -8.14 8.36
CA THR A 161 16.07 -8.86 7.36
C THR A 161 16.75 -7.89 6.41
N SER A 162 17.67 -8.36 5.59
CA SER A 162 18.37 -7.52 4.62
C SER A 162 18.63 -8.23 3.30
N SER A 163 18.72 -7.44 2.24
CA SER A 163 19.18 -7.85 0.91
C SER A 163 20.39 -7.00 0.48
N ARG A 164 21.39 -7.65 -0.12
CA ARG A 164 22.59 -7.00 -0.69
C ARG A 164 22.68 -7.12 -2.20
N ASP A 165 21.69 -7.74 -2.81
CA ASP A 165 21.61 -8.07 -4.23
C ASP A 165 20.37 -7.49 -4.91
N ASP A 166 19.97 -6.29 -4.45
CA ASP A 166 18.86 -5.53 -5.00
C ASP A 166 17.51 -6.26 -4.89
N GLY A 167 17.28 -6.93 -3.74
CA GLY A 167 16.03 -7.61 -3.41
C GLY A 167 15.83 -8.96 -4.10
N ARG A 168 16.90 -9.62 -4.58
CA ARG A 168 16.81 -10.97 -5.15
C ARG A 168 16.80 -12.04 -4.07
N THR A 169 17.66 -11.88 -3.06
CA THR A 169 17.73 -12.77 -1.91
C THR A 169 17.75 -11.99 -0.61
N TRP A 170 17.32 -12.64 0.46
CA TRP A 170 17.19 -12.03 1.78
C TRP A 170 17.88 -12.88 2.84
N SER A 171 18.48 -12.21 3.83
CA SER A 171 19.03 -12.89 5.01
C SER A 171 17.90 -13.52 5.85
N PRO A 172 18.18 -14.55 6.65
CA PRO A 172 17.20 -15.01 7.63
C PRO A 172 16.73 -13.86 8.53
N PRO A 173 15.42 -13.75 8.84
CA PRO A 173 14.90 -12.76 9.76
C PRO A 173 15.54 -12.92 11.16
N ARG A 174 15.86 -11.80 11.82
CA ARG A 174 16.33 -11.76 13.21
C ARG A 174 15.49 -10.81 14.04
N GLU A 175 15.26 -11.19 15.29
CA GLU A 175 14.53 -10.35 16.24
C GLU A 175 15.40 -9.22 16.78
N ILE A 176 14.81 -8.00 16.89
CA ILE A 176 15.44 -6.82 17.46
C ILE A 176 14.58 -6.16 18.55
N THR A 177 13.53 -6.82 19.01
CA THR A 177 12.52 -6.27 19.96
C THR A 177 13.16 -5.61 21.17
N ALA A 178 14.13 -6.27 21.80
CA ALA A 178 14.78 -5.77 23.03
C ALA A 178 15.49 -4.42 22.84
N ALA A 179 15.93 -4.10 21.61
CA ALA A 179 16.64 -2.86 21.30
C ALA A 179 15.70 -1.68 20.97
N VAL A 180 14.47 -1.98 20.50
CA VAL A 180 13.61 -0.96 19.85
C VAL A 180 12.20 -0.89 20.44
N LYS A 181 11.87 -1.69 21.44
CA LYS A 181 10.56 -1.73 22.07
C LYS A 181 10.70 -1.75 23.58
N LYS A 182 9.93 -0.88 24.29
CA LYS A 182 9.90 -0.88 25.74
C LYS A 182 9.04 -2.04 26.27
N PRO A 183 9.38 -2.61 27.44
CA PRO A 183 8.64 -3.75 28.01
C PRO A 183 7.15 -3.48 28.24
N GLU A 184 6.78 -2.25 28.59
CA GLU A 184 5.41 -1.84 28.84
C GLU A 184 4.56 -1.62 27.59
N TRP A 185 5.17 -1.66 26.39
CA TRP A 185 4.44 -1.53 25.13
C TRP A 185 3.83 -2.87 24.74
N SER A 186 2.53 -2.89 24.52
CA SER A 186 1.81 -4.10 24.12
C SER A 186 1.83 -4.30 22.61
N TRP A 187 1.21 -3.39 21.85
CA TRP A 187 1.18 -3.38 20.39
C TRP A 187 2.32 -2.58 19.81
N TYR A 188 2.75 -2.97 18.60
CA TYR A 188 3.81 -2.31 17.86
C TYR A 188 3.58 -2.51 16.35
N ALA A 189 3.83 -1.47 15.55
CA ALA A 189 3.91 -1.60 14.09
C ALA A 189 5.12 -0.83 13.55
N THR A 190 5.80 -1.42 12.56
CA THR A 190 6.80 -0.74 11.73
C THR A 190 6.09 -0.11 10.54
N GLY A 191 6.27 1.17 10.28
CA GLY A 191 5.57 1.90 9.23
C GLY A 191 4.06 2.04 9.51
N PRO A 192 3.18 1.41 8.68
CA PRO A 192 3.50 0.80 7.38
C PRO A 192 3.90 1.81 6.32
N GLY A 193 4.65 1.37 5.32
CA GLY A 193 5.19 2.21 4.26
C GLY A 193 6.70 2.04 4.15
N VAL A 194 7.47 3.13 4.15
CA VAL A 194 8.94 3.07 4.00
C VAL A 194 9.65 3.88 5.07
N GLY A 195 10.88 3.45 5.40
CA GLY A 195 11.85 4.25 6.13
C GLY A 195 12.59 5.22 5.22
N ILE A 196 13.37 6.09 5.84
CA ILE A 196 14.22 7.06 5.13
C ILE A 196 15.67 6.98 5.61
N GLN A 197 16.61 7.39 4.74
CA GLN A 197 17.97 7.70 5.16
C GLN A 197 18.13 9.22 5.20
N LEU A 198 18.51 9.75 6.36
CA LEU A 198 18.82 11.17 6.55
C LEU A 198 20.12 11.56 5.83
N ARG A 199 20.33 12.83 5.59
CA ARG A 199 21.59 13.35 5.04
C ARG A 199 22.80 13.07 5.92
N SER A 200 22.58 12.91 7.23
CA SER A 200 23.62 12.47 8.18
C SER A 200 24.08 11.04 7.98
N GLY A 201 23.39 10.25 7.15
CA GLY A 201 23.59 8.80 6.99
C GLY A 201 22.70 7.94 7.89
N ARG A 202 22.03 8.51 8.91
CA ARG A 202 21.12 7.80 9.79
C ARG A 202 19.97 7.19 9.00
N LEU A 203 19.73 5.89 9.21
CA LEU A 203 18.50 5.22 8.78
C LEU A 203 17.42 5.46 9.85
N LEU A 204 16.21 5.78 9.42
CA LEU A 204 15.09 6.09 10.31
C LEU A 204 13.84 5.37 9.81
N ILE A 205 13.18 4.63 10.72
CA ILE A 205 11.93 3.92 10.46
C ILE A 205 10.83 4.55 11.31
N PRO A 206 9.76 5.08 10.71
CA PRO A 206 8.56 5.48 11.45
C PRO A 206 7.85 4.24 11.98
N CYS A 207 7.31 4.33 13.19
CA CYS A 207 6.66 3.24 13.89
C CYS A 207 5.50 3.77 14.75
N ASP A 208 4.65 2.86 15.24
CA ASP A 208 3.69 3.18 16.29
C ASP A 208 3.64 2.10 17.38
N HIS A 209 3.09 2.46 18.53
CA HIS A 209 2.88 1.53 19.63
C HIS A 209 1.66 1.87 20.46
N LYS A 210 1.19 0.88 21.22
CA LYS A 210 0.18 1.03 22.27
C LYS A 210 0.73 0.55 23.62
N ALA A 211 0.38 1.25 24.67
CA ALA A 211 0.72 0.92 26.05
C ALA A 211 -0.50 1.06 26.97
N GLU A 212 -0.36 0.71 28.24
CA GLU A 212 -1.39 0.91 29.28
C GLU A 212 -2.76 0.32 28.90
N GLY A 213 -2.78 -0.91 28.38
CA GLY A 213 -4.02 -1.55 27.93
C GLY A 213 -4.69 -0.84 26.74
N GLY A 214 -3.89 -0.12 25.90
CA GLY A 214 -4.36 0.60 24.73
C GLY A 214 -4.85 2.02 25.02
N LYS A 215 -4.74 2.50 26.24
CA LYS A 215 -5.07 3.89 26.61
C LYS A 215 -4.10 4.88 25.97
N THR A 216 -2.81 4.51 25.94
CA THR A 216 -1.77 5.30 25.29
C THR A 216 -1.49 4.76 23.89
N ARG A 217 -1.56 5.64 22.90
CA ARG A 217 -1.22 5.39 21.49
C ARG A 217 -0.29 6.49 21.03
N ARG A 218 0.88 6.13 20.47
CA ARG A 218 1.88 7.10 20.04
C ARG A 218 2.55 6.64 18.76
N SER A 219 2.91 7.57 17.90
CA SER A 219 3.94 7.36 16.89
C SER A 219 5.31 7.49 17.54
N HIS A 220 6.29 6.79 16.99
CA HIS A 220 7.70 6.93 17.38
C HIS A 220 8.58 6.58 16.19
N VAL A 221 9.86 6.74 16.35
CA VAL A 221 10.83 6.31 15.35
C VAL A 221 11.86 5.37 15.98
N ILE A 222 12.44 4.51 15.15
CA ILE A 222 13.67 3.80 15.48
C ILE A 222 14.73 4.15 14.45
N TYR A 223 15.99 4.07 14.81
CA TYR A 223 17.07 4.51 13.94
C TYR A 223 18.32 3.64 14.03
N SER A 224 19.17 3.75 13.01
CA SER A 224 20.51 3.17 12.98
C SER A 224 21.51 4.22 12.48
N ASP A 225 22.65 4.33 13.17
CA ASP A 225 23.76 5.24 12.82
C ASP A 225 24.97 4.49 12.20
N ASP A 226 24.88 3.16 12.06
CA ASP A 226 25.97 2.29 11.60
C ASP A 226 25.63 1.49 10.33
N GLY A 227 24.77 2.07 9.48
CA GLY A 227 24.35 1.46 8.23
C GLY A 227 23.39 0.28 8.39
N GLY A 228 22.63 0.21 9.50
CA GLY A 228 21.60 -0.80 9.75
C GLY A 228 22.07 -2.00 10.57
N LYS A 229 23.32 -2.04 11.05
CA LYS A 229 23.86 -3.15 11.85
C LYS A 229 23.23 -3.21 13.24
N THR A 230 23.10 -2.04 13.90
CA THR A 230 22.41 -1.88 15.19
C THR A 230 21.27 -0.88 15.08
N TRP A 231 20.21 -1.10 15.87
CA TRP A 231 19.01 -0.26 15.88
C TRP A 231 18.70 0.22 17.28
N HIS A 232 18.21 1.43 17.37
CA HIS A 232 17.94 2.13 18.64
C HIS A 232 16.55 2.73 18.63
N LEU A 233 15.94 2.79 19.81
CA LEU A 233 14.69 3.51 20.01
C LEU A 233 14.94 5.02 19.95
N GLY A 234 14.16 5.73 19.13
CA GLY A 234 14.16 7.18 19.03
C GLY A 234 13.03 7.85 19.80
N GLY A 235 12.69 9.07 19.38
CA GLY A 235 11.63 9.88 20.00
C GLY A 235 10.23 9.36 19.72
N SER A 236 9.33 9.63 20.68
CA SER A 236 7.88 9.40 20.55
C SER A 236 7.12 10.72 20.51
N THR A 237 5.96 10.72 19.83
CA THR A 237 5.05 11.86 19.78
C THR A 237 4.12 11.93 21.00
N GLY A 238 3.25 12.94 21.06
CA GLY A 238 2.13 13.03 21.99
C GLY A 238 1.08 11.93 21.79
N PRO A 239 0.00 11.93 22.59
CA PRO A 239 -1.03 10.90 22.57
C PRO A 239 -1.89 10.95 21.28
N ASP A 240 -2.71 9.91 21.10
CA ASP A 240 -3.66 9.74 19.97
C ASP A 240 -3.02 9.63 18.58
N CYS A 241 -1.71 9.39 18.53
CA CYS A 241 -0.93 9.15 17.33
C CYS A 241 -0.83 7.66 17.04
N ASN A 242 -0.69 7.31 15.74
CA ASN A 242 -0.62 5.94 15.27
C ASN A 242 0.36 5.85 14.09
N GLU A 243 0.06 5.04 13.06
CA GLU A 243 0.89 4.90 11.85
C GLU A 243 1.33 6.25 11.30
N CYS A 244 2.59 6.35 10.93
CA CYS A 244 3.15 7.60 10.44
C CYS A 244 4.16 7.38 9.32
N GLN A 245 4.39 8.43 8.54
CA GLN A 245 5.44 8.48 7.53
C GLN A 245 6.35 9.67 7.79
N ALA A 246 7.63 9.50 7.48
CA ALA A 246 8.67 10.49 7.73
C ALA A 246 9.28 11.04 6.44
N VAL A 247 9.64 12.31 6.44
CA VAL A 247 10.55 12.92 5.47
C VAL A 247 11.53 13.86 6.19
N GLU A 248 12.74 14.02 5.65
CA GLU A 248 13.68 15.03 6.07
C GLU A 248 13.58 16.25 5.14
N LEU A 249 13.29 17.43 5.67
CA LEU A 249 13.22 18.68 4.91
C LEU A 249 14.62 19.24 4.63
N SER A 250 14.71 20.29 3.80
CA SER A 250 15.98 20.89 3.37
C SER A 250 16.80 21.50 4.52
N ASP A 251 16.13 21.91 5.60
CA ASP A 251 16.76 22.44 6.81
C ASP A 251 17.18 21.35 7.83
N GLY A 252 16.98 20.06 7.52
CA GLY A 252 17.27 18.93 8.42
C GLY A 252 16.14 18.57 9.36
N THR A 253 15.03 19.31 9.34
CA THR A 253 13.86 18.96 10.12
C THR A 253 13.25 17.65 9.63
N ILE A 254 13.00 16.71 10.53
CA ILE A 254 12.19 15.52 10.24
C ILE A 254 10.74 15.89 10.47
N LEU A 255 9.91 15.69 9.44
CA LEU A 255 8.47 15.85 9.51
C LEU A 255 7.82 14.48 9.55
N LEU A 256 6.99 14.21 10.57
CA LEU A 256 6.09 13.07 10.64
C LEU A 256 4.68 13.48 10.23
N ASN A 257 4.11 12.77 9.26
CA ASN A 257 2.68 12.84 8.94
C ASN A 257 2.00 11.62 9.53
N ILE A 258 0.99 11.84 10.38
CA ILE A 258 0.55 10.87 11.37
C ILE A 258 -0.96 10.62 11.22
N ARG A 259 -1.35 9.34 11.26
CA ARG A 259 -2.72 8.89 11.46
C ARG A 259 -3.14 9.14 12.92
N THR A 260 -4.34 9.68 13.12
CA THR A 260 -4.89 9.87 14.45
C THR A 260 -6.17 9.07 14.68
N TYR A 261 -6.43 8.71 15.94
CA TYR A 261 -7.70 8.13 16.39
C TYR A 261 -8.68 9.17 16.95
N ARG A 262 -8.53 10.45 16.58
CA ARG A 262 -9.51 11.52 16.89
C ARG A 262 -10.58 11.57 15.78
N PRO A 263 -11.61 10.72 15.80
CA PRO A 263 -12.51 10.53 14.66
C PRO A 263 -13.37 11.77 14.36
N GLN A 264 -13.57 12.66 15.35
CA GLN A 264 -14.35 13.88 15.17
C GLN A 264 -13.68 14.92 14.28
N HIS A 265 -12.37 14.84 14.09
CA HIS A 265 -11.60 15.84 13.35
C HIS A 265 -11.34 15.43 11.90
N PHE A 266 -11.21 14.13 11.61
CA PHE A 266 -10.89 13.59 10.28
C PHE A 266 -9.72 14.34 9.62
N ARG A 267 -8.61 14.57 10.36
CA ARG A 267 -7.41 15.26 9.90
C ARG A 267 -6.16 14.47 10.19
N ARG A 268 -5.12 14.70 9.38
CA ARG A 268 -3.77 14.20 9.68
C ARG A 268 -3.16 15.05 10.78
N LEU A 269 -2.27 14.45 11.56
CA LEU A 269 -1.42 15.19 12.49
C LEU A 269 0.00 15.31 11.95
N ILE A 270 0.65 16.42 12.29
CA ILE A 270 2.04 16.70 11.92
C ILE A 270 2.84 16.92 13.20
N ALA A 271 3.98 16.22 13.32
CA ALA A 271 5.00 16.48 14.35
C ALA A 271 6.35 16.69 13.69
N ARG A 272 7.24 17.45 14.35
CA ARG A 272 8.56 17.82 13.81
C ARG A 272 9.66 17.51 14.80
N SER A 273 10.83 17.14 14.28
CA SER A 273 12.05 16.92 15.05
C SER A 273 13.20 17.69 14.41
N SER A 274 13.97 18.41 15.21
CA SER A 274 15.20 19.13 14.79
C SER A 274 16.49 18.47 15.29
N ASP A 275 16.39 17.32 15.94
CA ASP A 275 17.51 16.62 16.60
C ASP A 275 17.76 15.21 16.05
N GLY A 276 17.34 14.98 14.80
CA GLY A 276 17.52 13.71 14.11
C GLY A 276 16.59 12.60 14.60
N GLY A 277 15.39 12.95 15.09
CA GLY A 277 14.37 12.00 15.53
C GLY A 277 14.52 11.56 16.98
N LYS A 278 15.30 12.26 17.81
CA LYS A 278 15.44 11.97 19.25
C LYS A 278 14.24 12.48 20.05
N THR A 279 13.70 13.63 19.65
CA THR A 279 12.46 14.21 20.22
C THR A 279 11.56 14.75 19.11
N PHE A 280 10.26 14.89 19.41
CA PHE A 280 9.26 15.45 18.51
C PHE A 280 8.45 16.53 19.21
N SER A 281 8.02 17.52 18.43
CA SER A 281 7.05 18.51 18.88
C SER A 281 5.70 17.87 19.22
N GLU A 282 4.85 18.60 19.96
CA GLU A 282 3.44 18.20 20.07
C GLU A 282 2.79 18.12 18.69
N PRO A 283 1.98 17.09 18.44
CA PRO A 283 1.30 16.90 17.16
C PRO A 283 0.21 17.96 16.94
N VAL A 284 0.23 18.60 15.77
CA VAL A 284 -0.78 19.58 15.33
C VAL A 284 -1.55 19.09 14.13
N GLU A 285 -2.82 19.45 14.00
CA GLU A 285 -3.64 19.08 12.84
C GLU A 285 -3.22 19.83 11.59
N ASP A 286 -3.20 19.11 10.46
CA ASP A 286 -3.11 19.71 9.12
C ASP A 286 -4.54 19.94 8.58
N PRO A 287 -5.01 21.18 8.48
CA PRO A 287 -6.38 21.46 8.07
C PRO A 287 -6.69 21.09 6.61
N ALA A 288 -5.67 20.94 5.77
CA ALA A 288 -5.83 20.59 4.36
C ALA A 288 -5.95 19.07 4.13
N LEU A 289 -5.45 18.24 5.04
CA LEU A 289 -5.35 16.80 4.87
C LEU A 289 -6.49 16.05 5.57
N VAL A 290 -7.63 15.92 4.88
CA VAL A 290 -8.75 15.09 5.35
C VAL A 290 -8.32 13.62 5.39
N ASP A 291 -8.68 12.90 6.47
CA ASP A 291 -8.25 11.50 6.71
C ASP A 291 -9.37 10.66 7.33
N PRO A 292 -9.67 9.46 6.79
CA PRO A 292 -10.71 8.56 7.33
C PRO A 292 -10.18 7.64 8.45
N VAL A 293 -9.24 8.08 9.27
CA VAL A 293 -8.52 7.25 10.23
C VAL A 293 -7.80 6.10 9.49
N CYS A 294 -6.92 6.45 8.54
CA CYS A 294 -6.23 5.53 7.66
C CYS A 294 -4.73 5.84 7.60
N GLN A 295 -3.92 4.83 7.28
CA GLN A 295 -2.53 5.07 6.91
C GLN A 295 -2.47 5.96 5.65
N ALA A 296 -1.39 6.71 5.52
CA ALA A 296 -1.09 7.56 4.37
C ALA A 296 0.39 7.50 4.04
N SER A 297 0.76 7.89 2.84
CA SER A 297 2.17 7.96 2.42
C SER A 297 2.61 9.39 2.21
N LEU A 298 3.84 9.68 2.61
CA LEU A 298 4.53 10.95 2.43
C LEU A 298 5.89 10.68 1.81
N LEU A 299 6.23 11.40 0.74
CA LEU A 299 7.47 11.25 -0.01
C LEU A 299 8.04 12.61 -0.37
N ARG A 300 9.36 12.81 -0.19
CA ARG A 300 10.07 13.99 -0.67
C ARG A 300 10.60 13.74 -2.09
N LEU A 301 10.36 14.68 -3.01
CA LEU A 301 10.70 14.54 -4.43
C LEU A 301 12.13 14.90 -4.78
N SER A 302 12.82 15.70 -3.95
CA SER A 302 14.16 16.22 -4.26
C SER A 302 15.00 16.40 -3.00
N GLU A 303 16.27 16.08 -3.08
CA GLU A 303 17.20 16.33 -1.96
C GLU A 303 17.49 17.82 -1.74
N ARG A 304 17.28 18.66 -2.76
CA ARG A 304 17.57 20.10 -2.71
C ARG A 304 16.37 21.00 -2.43
N GLY A 305 15.16 20.46 -2.50
CA GLY A 305 13.93 21.23 -2.32
C GLY A 305 13.00 20.56 -1.30
N ASP A 306 11.95 21.28 -0.93
CA ASP A 306 10.94 20.82 0.02
C ASP A 306 9.62 20.41 -0.66
N GLU A 307 9.73 19.97 -1.91
CA GLU A 307 8.55 19.41 -2.60
C GLU A 307 8.21 18.05 -2.03
N LEU A 308 6.96 17.90 -1.61
CA LEU A 308 6.44 16.68 -1.01
C LEU A 308 5.26 16.14 -1.81
N LEU A 309 5.24 14.82 -1.99
CA LEU A 309 4.03 14.09 -2.37
C LEU A 309 3.36 13.49 -1.13
N PHE A 310 2.05 13.51 -1.12
CA PHE A 310 1.22 12.88 -0.11
C PHE A 310 0.09 12.09 -0.76
N SER A 311 -0.17 10.87 -0.32
CA SER A 311 -1.30 10.07 -0.80
C SER A 311 -2.11 9.49 0.35
N ASN A 312 -3.43 9.65 0.27
CA ASN A 312 -4.39 9.05 1.19
C ASN A 312 -5.80 9.00 0.59
N PRO A 313 -6.74 8.25 1.18
CA PRO A 313 -8.16 8.44 0.92
C PRO A 313 -8.59 9.84 1.39
N ALA A 314 -8.82 10.76 0.45
CA ALA A 314 -9.14 12.16 0.74
C ALA A 314 -10.65 12.35 1.05
N SER A 315 -11.13 11.67 2.05
CA SER A 315 -12.54 11.58 2.43
C SER A 315 -12.64 11.21 3.92
N THR A 316 -13.81 11.30 4.50
CA THR A 316 -14.12 10.76 5.83
C THR A 316 -14.40 9.26 5.81
N ARG A 317 -14.32 8.62 4.63
CA ARG A 317 -14.42 7.18 4.41
C ARG A 317 -13.21 6.69 3.63
N ARG A 318 -12.90 5.40 3.70
CA ARG A 318 -11.82 4.75 2.93
C ARG A 318 -12.17 4.65 1.44
N GLN A 319 -12.11 5.77 0.75
CA GLN A 319 -12.40 5.95 -0.68
C GLN A 319 -11.71 7.20 -1.21
N ARG A 320 -11.68 7.41 -2.52
CA ARG A 320 -11.15 8.59 -3.20
C ARG A 320 -9.65 8.80 -2.91
N LEU A 321 -8.84 7.77 -3.25
CA LEU A 321 -7.40 7.88 -3.13
C LEU A 321 -6.90 9.06 -3.97
N THR A 322 -6.32 10.04 -3.30
CA THR A 322 -5.85 11.29 -3.90
C THR A 322 -4.36 11.44 -3.66
N VAL A 323 -3.62 11.87 -4.69
CA VAL A 323 -2.23 12.29 -4.57
C VAL A 323 -2.18 13.82 -4.55
N ARG A 324 -1.42 14.38 -3.63
CA ARG A 324 -1.21 15.82 -3.48
C ARG A 324 0.25 16.17 -3.61
N LEU A 325 0.53 17.38 -4.12
CA LEU A 325 1.86 17.97 -4.18
C LEU A 325 1.90 19.25 -3.34
N SER A 326 2.88 19.31 -2.45
CA SER A 326 3.25 20.52 -1.70
C SER A 326 4.58 21.04 -2.22
N PRO A 327 4.72 22.32 -2.54
CA PRO A 327 5.99 22.92 -2.94
C PRO A 327 6.84 23.43 -1.77
N ASP A 328 6.33 23.43 -0.54
CA ASP A 328 6.80 24.23 0.60
C ASP A 328 6.95 23.44 1.91
N GLY A 329 7.26 22.16 1.83
CA GLY A 329 7.50 21.30 3.00
C GLY A 329 6.22 20.95 3.77
N GLY A 330 5.10 20.82 3.05
CA GLY A 330 3.81 20.43 3.62
C GLY A 330 3.07 21.57 4.30
N LYS A 331 3.44 22.83 4.06
CA LYS A 331 2.71 23.99 4.57
C LYS A 331 1.43 24.24 3.77
N THR A 332 1.50 24.07 2.44
CA THR A 332 0.34 24.15 1.53
C THR A 332 0.29 22.96 0.57
N TRP A 333 -0.90 22.66 0.06
CA TRP A 333 -1.16 21.53 -0.85
C TRP A 333 -1.98 22.00 -2.07
N PRO A 334 -1.41 22.88 -2.94
CA PRO A 334 -2.16 23.53 -4.04
C PRO A 334 -2.56 22.56 -5.15
N HIS A 335 -1.87 21.44 -5.30
CA HIS A 335 -2.19 20.45 -6.33
C HIS A 335 -2.72 19.17 -5.70
N ALA A 336 -3.84 18.69 -6.25
CA ALA A 336 -4.47 17.45 -5.81
C ALA A 336 -5.12 16.74 -7.01
N ARG A 337 -4.77 15.46 -7.22
CA ARG A 337 -5.34 14.64 -8.30
C ARG A 337 -5.90 13.35 -7.74
N LEU A 338 -7.08 13.01 -8.18
CA LEU A 338 -7.75 11.76 -7.83
C LEU A 338 -7.12 10.61 -8.60
N LEU A 339 -6.48 9.68 -7.89
CA LEU A 339 -5.87 8.50 -8.48
C LEU A 339 -6.86 7.34 -8.60
N HIS A 340 -7.76 7.17 -7.61
CA HIS A 340 -8.81 6.14 -7.62
C HIS A 340 -10.06 6.66 -6.90
N GLU A 341 -11.22 6.61 -7.57
CA GLU A 341 -12.45 7.19 -7.02
C GLU A 341 -13.16 6.28 -6.02
N GLY A 342 -13.15 4.97 -6.28
CA GLY A 342 -13.84 3.95 -5.49
C GLY A 342 -13.24 3.74 -4.09
N PRO A 343 -13.68 2.65 -3.42
CA PRO A 343 -13.10 2.22 -2.16
C PRO A 343 -11.58 2.10 -2.25
N ALA A 344 -10.86 2.73 -1.33
CA ALA A 344 -9.40 2.73 -1.25
C ALA A 344 -8.96 2.90 0.20
N ALA A 345 -7.77 2.39 0.55
CA ALA A 345 -7.27 2.50 1.91
C ALA A 345 -5.78 2.86 1.93
N TYR A 346 -4.90 1.95 2.36
CA TYR A 346 -3.48 2.19 2.52
C TYR A 346 -2.79 2.44 1.18
N SER A 347 -1.74 3.25 1.20
CA SER A 347 -0.93 3.56 0.01
C SER A 347 0.53 3.76 0.38
N CYS A 348 1.42 3.52 -0.58
CA CYS A 348 2.84 3.79 -0.46
C CYS A 348 3.37 4.41 -1.75
N LEU A 349 3.96 5.61 -1.65
CA LEU A 349 4.57 6.35 -2.75
C LEU A 349 6.03 5.96 -2.92
N ALA A 350 6.52 6.03 -4.15
CA ALA A 350 7.93 5.91 -4.48
C ALA A 350 8.30 6.88 -5.61
N LEU A 351 9.57 7.28 -5.67
CA LEU A 351 10.16 8.06 -6.76
C LEU A 351 11.19 7.20 -7.47
N LEU A 352 11.04 7.03 -8.77
CA LEU A 352 11.99 6.32 -9.60
C LEU A 352 13.17 7.23 -9.98
N PRO A 353 14.35 6.67 -10.32
CA PRO A 353 15.51 7.47 -10.71
C PRO A 353 15.29 8.39 -11.92
N ASP A 354 14.36 8.06 -12.82
CA ASP A 354 13.97 8.87 -13.97
C ASP A 354 13.00 10.01 -13.63
N GLY A 355 12.65 10.20 -12.34
CA GLY A 355 11.71 11.20 -11.86
C GLY A 355 10.23 10.79 -11.99
N THR A 356 9.94 9.58 -12.46
CA THR A 356 8.57 9.04 -12.46
C THR A 356 8.12 8.78 -11.03
N CYS A 357 6.92 9.25 -10.69
CA CYS A 357 6.27 8.95 -9.42
C CYS A 357 5.50 7.63 -9.51
N ALA A 358 5.47 6.88 -8.43
CA ALA A 358 4.72 5.65 -8.33
C ALA A 358 3.94 5.58 -7.02
N CYS A 359 2.85 4.81 -7.02
CA CYS A 359 2.03 4.54 -5.86
C CYS A 359 1.53 3.08 -5.89
N LEU A 360 1.75 2.33 -4.82
CA LEU A 360 1.10 1.05 -4.57
C LEU A 360 0.00 1.27 -3.54
N TYR A 361 -1.23 0.85 -3.85
CA TYR A 361 -2.37 1.18 -3.00
C TYR A 361 -3.45 0.10 -2.98
N GLU A 362 -4.14 0.03 -1.85
CA GLU A 362 -5.34 -0.79 -1.67
C GLU A 362 -6.53 -0.16 -2.41
N ALA A 363 -7.21 -0.93 -3.25
CA ALA A 363 -8.33 -0.44 -4.05
C ALA A 363 -9.35 -1.53 -4.38
N GLY A 364 -10.55 -1.08 -4.73
CA GLY A 364 -11.60 -1.95 -5.24
C GLY A 364 -12.80 -1.17 -5.77
N THR A 365 -13.79 -1.90 -6.23
CA THR A 365 -15.08 -1.34 -6.69
C THR A 365 -16.15 -1.42 -5.60
N GLN A 366 -16.10 -2.44 -4.75
CA GLN A 366 -17.04 -2.66 -3.66
C GLN A 366 -16.38 -2.55 -2.28
N HIS A 367 -15.10 -2.91 -2.18
CA HIS A 367 -14.36 -2.97 -0.94
C HIS A 367 -12.88 -2.58 -1.18
N PRO A 368 -12.21 -1.84 -0.28
CA PRO A 368 -10.86 -1.34 -0.52
C PRO A 368 -9.76 -2.42 -0.57
N TYR A 369 -10.06 -3.65 -0.16
CA TYR A 369 -9.07 -4.74 -0.09
C TYR A 369 -9.23 -5.78 -1.20
N GLN A 370 -9.85 -5.42 -2.33
CA GLN A 370 -9.97 -6.31 -3.49
C GLN A 370 -8.66 -6.45 -4.24
N THR A 371 -7.85 -5.39 -4.29
CA THR A 371 -6.57 -5.40 -5.00
C THR A 371 -5.53 -4.53 -4.30
N LEU A 372 -4.24 -4.85 -4.53
CA LEU A 372 -3.16 -3.87 -4.47
C LEU A 372 -2.82 -3.48 -5.91
N THR A 373 -3.09 -2.23 -6.22
CA THR A 373 -2.87 -1.65 -7.55
C THR A 373 -1.64 -0.78 -7.53
N PHE A 374 -0.76 -1.00 -8.48
CA PHE A 374 0.39 -0.14 -8.77
C PHE A 374 -0.02 0.90 -9.81
N ALA A 375 0.32 2.16 -9.56
CA ALA A 375 0.20 3.24 -10.53
C ALA A 375 1.53 3.95 -10.70
N ARG A 376 1.86 4.32 -11.95
CA ARG A 376 2.96 5.23 -12.27
C ARG A 376 2.42 6.46 -12.99
N PHE A 377 2.95 7.63 -12.66
CA PHE A 377 2.48 8.92 -13.17
C PHE A 377 3.60 9.95 -13.18
N SER A 378 3.46 10.95 -14.05
CA SER A 378 4.41 12.06 -14.14
C SER A 378 4.07 13.15 -13.13
N ARG A 379 5.07 13.98 -12.77
CA ARG A 379 4.82 15.22 -12.04
C ARG A 379 3.88 16.16 -12.83
N ARG A 380 3.97 16.16 -14.14
CA ARG A 380 3.11 16.96 -15.03
C ARG A 380 1.63 16.60 -14.83
N TRP A 381 1.30 15.31 -14.73
CA TRP A 381 -0.07 14.88 -14.42
C TRP A 381 -0.61 15.52 -13.15
N LEU A 382 0.21 15.66 -12.09
CA LEU A 382 -0.21 16.27 -10.82
C LEU A 382 -0.47 17.77 -10.92
N THR A 383 0.27 18.49 -11.78
CA THR A 383 0.25 19.96 -11.86
C THR A 383 -0.61 20.50 -12.99
N GLN A 384 -1.10 19.67 -13.91
CA GLN A 384 -2.06 20.08 -14.93
C GLN A 384 -3.37 20.51 -14.29
N PRO A 385 -4.05 21.55 -14.82
CA PRO A 385 -5.35 22.00 -14.36
C PRO A 385 -6.45 20.96 -14.55
#